data_1ec5110d7b26205792ee6809a46855e7
#
_entry.id   1ec5110d7b26205792ee6809a46855e7
#
_cell.length_a   1.000
_cell.length_b   1.000
_cell.length_c   1.000
_cell.angle_alpha   90.00
_cell.angle_beta   90.00
_cell.angle_gamma   90.00
#
_symmetry.space_group_name_H-M   'P 1'
#
loop_
_entity.id
_entity.type
_entity.pdbx_description
1 polymer ?
#
loop_
_entity_poly.entity_id
_entity_poly.type
_entity_poly.pdbx_seq_one_letter_code
_entity_poly.pdbx_strand_id
1 'polypeptide(L)'
;MKTLFDTIAEFISGVWGNETRNDLESQSVFCIRGADIVPIESHDFSSIPERFISKSSFDQRQLICGDIVIEKSGGSPTQSTGRAVYISHSLFSERKNIVCSNFCTAIRIKPEWNSYFIYQYWRQVYNTGVFFNYESKTSGLKNLQLEAALKSIPIPEIDLPTQLRIAAIIARINHYFES
;
A
#
# COMPACT_ATOMS: atom_id res chain seq x y z
N MET A 1 8.25 23.73 0.66
CA MET A 1 8.78 22.35 0.71
C MET A 1 7.59 21.41 0.66
N LYS A 2 7.53 20.55 -0.33
CA LYS A 2 6.46 19.56 -0.49
C LYS A 2 6.64 18.40 0.50
N THR A 3 5.54 17.75 0.84
CA THR A 3 5.49 16.59 1.71
C THR A 3 4.94 15.38 0.96
N LEU A 4 5.00 14.19 1.55
CA LEU A 4 4.39 13.00 0.96
C LEU A 4 2.89 13.19 0.70
N PHE A 5 2.20 13.97 1.54
CA PHE A 5 0.78 14.28 1.35
C PHE A 5 0.50 14.98 0.01
N ASP A 6 1.40 15.85 -0.44
CA ASP A 6 1.24 16.61 -1.69
C ASP A 6 1.30 15.72 -2.94
N THR A 7 1.84 14.50 -2.82
CA THR A 7 1.96 13.55 -3.94
C THR A 7 0.70 12.71 -4.15
N ILE A 8 -0.27 12.74 -3.22
CA ILE A 8 -1.42 11.84 -3.21
C ILE A 8 -2.60 12.46 -3.95
N ALA A 9 -3.16 11.70 -4.89
CA ALA A 9 -4.40 12.04 -5.59
C ALA A 9 -5.63 11.55 -4.82
N GLU A 10 -5.56 10.34 -4.24
CA GLU A 10 -6.69 9.67 -3.63
C GLU A 10 -6.27 8.77 -2.47
N PHE A 11 -7.08 8.73 -1.41
CA PHE A 11 -7.02 7.75 -0.35
C PHE A 11 -8.12 6.72 -0.56
N ILE A 12 -7.75 5.44 -0.65
CA ILE A 12 -8.67 4.33 -0.86
C ILE A 12 -8.79 3.54 0.44
N SER A 13 -9.96 3.61 1.07
CA SER A 13 -10.21 2.89 2.32
C SER A 13 -10.32 1.39 2.09
N GLY A 14 -9.81 0.59 3.05
CA GLY A 14 -9.93 -0.85 2.99
C GLY A 14 -11.32 -1.38 3.33
N VAL A 15 -11.55 -2.65 2.96
CA VAL A 15 -12.75 -3.43 3.27
C VAL A 15 -12.35 -4.88 3.50
N TRP A 16 -12.93 -5.56 4.51
CA TRP A 16 -12.61 -6.96 4.76
C TRP A 16 -13.48 -7.92 3.94
N GLY A 17 -14.78 -7.64 3.85
CA GLY A 17 -15.74 -8.50 3.16
C GLY A 17 -16.09 -9.78 3.95
N ASN A 18 -16.81 -10.69 3.29
CA ASN A 18 -17.27 -11.97 3.82
C ASN A 18 -16.44 -13.13 3.26
N GLU A 19 -16.42 -14.26 3.97
CA GLU A 19 -15.73 -15.49 3.54
C GLU A 19 -16.53 -16.23 2.48
N THR A 20 -17.83 -16.08 2.51
CA THR A 20 -18.78 -16.73 1.60
C THR A 20 -19.59 -15.69 0.84
N ARG A 21 -20.06 -16.07 -0.34
CA ARG A 21 -20.98 -15.26 -1.14
C ARG A 21 -22.35 -15.22 -0.46
N ASN A 22 -22.81 -14.03 -0.08
CA ASN A 22 -24.09 -13.86 0.62
C ASN A 22 -25.27 -13.54 -0.32
N ASP A 23 -24.99 -13.01 -1.51
CA ASP A 23 -26.00 -12.64 -2.51
C ASP A 23 -25.44 -12.70 -3.94
N LEU A 24 -26.33 -12.54 -4.93
CA LEU A 24 -25.98 -12.57 -6.36
C LEU A 24 -25.17 -11.34 -6.81
N GLU A 25 -25.21 -10.24 -6.06
CA GLU A 25 -24.47 -9.00 -6.36
C GLU A 25 -23.09 -8.97 -5.71
N SER A 26 -22.72 -10.02 -4.97
CA SER A 26 -21.41 -10.11 -4.33
C SER A 26 -20.31 -10.32 -5.38
N GLN A 27 -19.32 -9.42 -5.35
CA GLN A 27 -18.10 -9.47 -6.15
C GLN A 27 -17.02 -10.24 -5.40
N SER A 28 -16.42 -11.25 -6.06
CA SER A 28 -15.20 -11.90 -5.56
C SER A 28 -14.01 -10.96 -5.72
N VAL A 29 -13.23 -10.80 -4.65
CA VAL A 29 -12.06 -9.93 -4.57
C VAL A 29 -10.92 -10.60 -3.82
N PHE A 30 -9.68 -10.25 -4.15
CA PHE A 30 -8.49 -10.57 -3.35
C PHE A 30 -8.19 -9.42 -2.39
N CYS A 31 -8.16 -9.72 -1.08
CA CYS A 31 -8.10 -8.70 -0.03
C CYS A 31 -6.72 -8.69 0.64
N ILE A 32 -5.87 -7.73 0.31
CA ILE A 32 -4.51 -7.58 0.86
C ILE A 32 -4.58 -7.15 2.32
N ARG A 33 -3.90 -7.91 3.19
CA ARG A 33 -3.73 -7.63 4.62
C ARG A 33 -2.31 -7.17 4.93
N GLY A 34 -2.08 -6.67 6.14
CA GLY A 34 -0.72 -6.39 6.63
C GLY A 34 0.21 -7.61 6.62
N ALA A 35 -0.35 -8.83 6.81
CA ALA A 35 0.41 -10.07 6.73
C ALA A 35 0.90 -10.43 5.31
N ASP A 36 0.22 -9.93 4.29
CA ASP A 36 0.52 -10.24 2.89
C ASP A 36 1.59 -9.31 2.29
N ILE A 37 1.98 -8.23 3.00
CA ILE A 37 2.94 -7.23 2.50
C ILE A 37 4.28 -7.89 2.16
N VAL A 38 4.88 -8.62 3.10
CA VAL A 38 6.19 -9.27 2.88
C VAL A 38 6.13 -10.37 1.81
N PRO A 39 5.15 -11.30 1.84
CA PRO A 39 4.97 -12.25 0.73
C PRO A 39 4.84 -11.59 -0.64
N ILE A 40 4.03 -10.53 -0.77
CA ILE A 40 3.85 -9.82 -2.05
C ILE A 40 5.16 -9.19 -2.54
N GLU A 41 5.97 -8.63 -1.66
CA GLU A 41 7.30 -8.11 -2.00
C GLU A 41 8.24 -9.21 -2.56
N SER A 42 8.04 -10.46 -2.13
CA SER A 42 8.76 -11.65 -2.62
C SER A 42 8.02 -12.36 -3.76
N HIS A 43 7.08 -11.71 -4.43
CA HIS A 43 6.25 -12.27 -5.50
C HIS A 43 5.44 -13.53 -5.10
N ASP A 44 5.19 -13.74 -3.82
CA ASP A 44 4.26 -14.77 -3.34
C ASP A 44 2.89 -14.16 -3.07
N PHE A 45 1.93 -14.48 -3.92
CA PHE A 45 0.54 -14.00 -3.84
C PHE A 45 -0.42 -15.07 -3.31
N SER A 46 0.08 -16.22 -2.89
CA SER A 46 -0.74 -17.38 -2.47
C SER A 46 -1.51 -17.13 -1.17
N SER A 47 -0.95 -16.29 -0.29
CA SER A 47 -1.53 -15.99 1.03
C SER A 47 -2.70 -14.99 0.99
N ILE A 48 -2.90 -14.28 -0.13
CA ILE A 48 -3.94 -13.24 -0.25
C ILE A 48 -5.32 -13.91 -0.26
N PRO A 49 -6.16 -13.69 0.74
CA PRO A 49 -7.45 -14.36 0.82
C PRO A 49 -8.44 -13.81 -0.21
N GLU A 50 -9.24 -14.72 -0.74
CA GLU A 50 -10.45 -14.38 -1.48
C GLU A 50 -11.56 -13.97 -0.51
N ARG A 51 -12.29 -12.91 -0.85
CA ARG A 51 -13.40 -12.34 -0.08
C ARG A 51 -14.53 -11.95 -1.00
N PHE A 52 -15.71 -11.73 -0.43
CA PHE A 52 -16.90 -11.29 -1.16
C PHE A 52 -17.38 -9.97 -0.59
N ILE A 53 -17.52 -8.96 -1.46
CA ILE A 53 -18.03 -7.63 -1.12
C ILE A 53 -19.12 -7.22 -2.13
N SER A 54 -19.94 -6.23 -1.80
CA SER A 54 -20.90 -5.71 -2.77
C SER A 54 -20.19 -5.05 -3.96
N LYS A 55 -20.82 -5.10 -5.13
CA LYS A 55 -20.27 -4.43 -6.32
C LYS A 55 -20.02 -2.94 -6.09
N SER A 56 -20.90 -2.24 -5.43
CA SER A 56 -20.74 -0.81 -5.11
C SER A 56 -19.54 -0.57 -4.18
N SER A 57 -19.27 -1.48 -3.23
CA SER A 57 -18.10 -1.42 -2.38
C SER A 57 -16.80 -1.65 -3.17
N PHE A 58 -16.83 -2.58 -4.12
CA PHE A 58 -15.71 -2.84 -5.02
C PHE A 58 -15.38 -1.63 -5.90
N ASP A 59 -16.41 -1.07 -6.57
CA ASP A 59 -16.23 0.07 -7.48
C ASP A 59 -15.57 1.29 -6.80
N GLN A 60 -15.77 1.45 -5.48
CA GLN A 60 -15.17 2.52 -4.68
C GLN A 60 -13.78 2.20 -4.11
N ARG A 61 -13.39 0.92 -4.06
CA ARG A 61 -12.20 0.46 -3.31
C ARG A 61 -11.25 -0.39 -4.12
N GLN A 62 -11.57 -0.60 -5.39
CA GLN A 62 -10.69 -1.39 -6.23
C GLN A 62 -9.33 -0.70 -6.39
N LEU A 63 -8.29 -1.48 -6.23
CA LEU A 63 -6.92 -1.05 -6.45
C LEU A 63 -6.56 -1.23 -7.93
N ILE A 64 -5.66 -0.37 -8.39
CA ILE A 64 -5.06 -0.46 -9.72
C ILE A 64 -3.55 -0.60 -9.61
N CYS A 65 -2.92 -0.98 -10.70
CA CYS A 65 -1.46 -1.00 -10.78
C CYS A 65 -0.91 0.40 -10.50
N GLY A 66 0.09 0.48 -9.64
CA GLY A 66 0.67 1.74 -9.20
C GLY A 66 0.14 2.27 -7.86
N ASP A 67 -0.95 1.73 -7.34
CA ASP A 67 -1.39 2.05 -5.98
C ASP A 67 -0.40 1.51 -4.94
N ILE A 68 -0.35 2.14 -3.78
CA ILE A 68 0.51 1.74 -2.66
C ILE A 68 -0.39 1.41 -1.46
N VAL A 69 -0.40 0.15 -1.04
CA VAL A 69 -1.14 -0.29 0.16
C VAL A 69 -0.25 -0.09 1.38
N ILE A 70 -0.80 0.54 2.41
CA ILE A 70 -0.11 0.88 3.66
C ILE A 70 -0.85 0.23 4.82
N GLU A 71 -0.14 -0.51 5.67
CA GLU A 71 -0.65 -1.01 6.94
C GLU A 71 -0.83 0.14 7.93
N LYS A 72 -2.06 0.48 8.26
CA LYS A 72 -2.34 1.53 9.24
C LYS A 72 -2.63 1.00 10.66
N SER A 73 -2.95 -0.29 10.80
CA SER A 73 -3.19 -0.92 12.10
C SER A 73 -2.50 -2.26 12.19
N GLY A 74 -1.75 -2.50 13.25
CA GLY A 74 -0.96 -3.71 13.44
C GLY A 74 0.35 -3.41 14.16
N GLY A 75 1.45 -3.84 13.58
CA GLY A 75 2.78 -3.67 14.15
C GLY A 75 3.05 -4.58 15.35
N SER A 76 4.23 -4.44 15.93
CA SER A 76 4.67 -5.13 17.15
C SER A 76 5.50 -4.17 18.02
N PRO A 77 5.96 -4.55 19.21
CA PRO A 77 6.85 -3.71 19.99
C PRO A 77 8.11 -3.26 19.23
N THR A 78 8.61 -4.08 18.31
CA THR A 78 9.84 -3.86 17.54
C THR A 78 9.59 -3.47 16.08
N GLN A 79 8.34 -3.54 15.62
CA GLN A 79 7.97 -3.21 14.24
C GLN A 79 6.87 -2.15 14.25
N SER A 80 7.15 -1.00 13.63
CA SER A 80 6.13 0.05 13.49
C SER A 80 5.03 -0.37 12.51
N THR A 81 3.87 0.26 12.63
CA THR A 81 2.88 0.36 11.57
C THR A 81 3.45 1.18 10.40
N GLY A 82 2.79 1.15 9.25
CA GLY A 82 3.26 1.89 8.07
C GLY A 82 4.07 1.05 7.08
N ARG A 83 4.15 -0.28 7.26
CA ARG A 83 4.64 -1.14 6.18
C ARG A 83 3.80 -0.91 4.93
N ALA A 84 4.43 -0.94 3.79
CA ALA A 84 3.73 -0.69 2.53
C ALA A 84 4.11 -1.69 1.46
N VAL A 85 3.21 -1.91 0.50
CA VAL A 85 3.48 -2.72 -0.68
C VAL A 85 2.95 -2.02 -1.93
N TYR A 86 3.70 -2.15 -3.02
CA TYR A 86 3.36 -1.62 -4.33
C TYR A 86 2.50 -2.60 -5.10
N ILE A 87 1.41 -2.12 -5.69
CA ILE A 87 0.54 -2.94 -6.54
C ILE A 87 1.16 -3.03 -7.95
N SER A 88 1.85 -4.13 -8.19
CA SER A 88 2.62 -4.38 -9.41
C SER A 88 1.78 -5.00 -10.53
N HIS A 89 2.31 -4.95 -11.76
CA HIS A 89 1.72 -5.66 -12.90
C HIS A 89 1.72 -7.19 -12.70
N SER A 90 2.76 -7.75 -12.06
CA SER A 90 2.82 -9.19 -11.77
C SER A 90 1.68 -9.63 -10.86
N LEU A 91 1.41 -8.87 -9.79
CA LEU A 91 0.26 -9.14 -8.93
C LEU A 91 -1.07 -9.11 -9.72
N PHE A 92 -1.25 -8.11 -10.60
CA PHE A 92 -2.46 -8.00 -11.43
C PHE A 92 -2.61 -9.10 -12.48
N SER A 93 -1.51 -9.70 -12.94
CA SER A 93 -1.56 -10.83 -13.89
C SER A 93 -2.12 -12.10 -13.24
N GLU A 94 -1.84 -12.31 -11.95
CA GLU A 94 -2.24 -13.49 -11.20
C GLU A 94 -3.52 -13.30 -10.38
N ARG A 95 -3.76 -12.09 -9.90
CA ARG A 95 -4.91 -11.75 -9.04
C ARG A 95 -5.64 -10.54 -9.61
N LYS A 96 -6.93 -10.71 -9.86
CA LYS A 96 -7.81 -9.62 -10.33
C LYS A 96 -8.72 -9.17 -9.19
N ASN A 97 -9.38 -8.01 -9.36
CA ASN A 97 -10.33 -7.48 -8.38
C ASN A 97 -9.67 -7.34 -6.99
N ILE A 98 -8.61 -6.56 -6.91
CA ILE A 98 -7.82 -6.41 -5.69
C ILE A 98 -8.37 -5.26 -4.84
N VAL A 99 -8.49 -5.49 -3.55
CA VAL A 99 -8.80 -4.50 -2.52
C VAL A 99 -7.82 -4.67 -1.35
N CYS A 100 -7.78 -3.74 -0.39
CA CYS A 100 -7.07 -3.95 0.86
C CYS A 100 -8.03 -4.09 2.04
N SER A 101 -7.57 -4.71 3.13
CA SER A 101 -8.34 -4.90 4.35
C SER A 101 -8.57 -3.58 5.10
N ASN A 102 -9.53 -3.54 6.01
CA ASN A 102 -9.81 -2.37 6.85
C ASN A 102 -8.67 -2.00 7.83
N PHE A 103 -7.67 -2.86 8.01
CA PHE A 103 -6.42 -2.55 8.73
C PHE A 103 -5.37 -1.88 7.83
N CYS A 104 -5.65 -1.78 6.54
CA CYS A 104 -4.84 -1.10 5.55
C CYS A 104 -5.60 0.09 4.95
N THR A 105 -4.87 0.92 4.24
CA THR A 105 -5.40 1.92 3.31
C THR A 105 -4.50 1.94 2.10
N ALA A 106 -5.03 2.26 0.94
CA ALA A 106 -4.18 2.51 -0.21
C ALA A 106 -4.13 4.00 -0.56
N ILE A 107 -3.03 4.41 -1.14
CA ILE A 107 -2.85 5.74 -1.72
C ILE A 107 -2.61 5.60 -3.22
N ARG A 108 -3.28 6.43 -3.99
CA ARG A 108 -3.06 6.63 -5.42
C ARG A 108 -2.25 7.89 -5.64
N ILE A 109 -1.20 7.80 -6.41
CA ILE A 109 -0.26 8.89 -6.60
C ILE A 109 -0.71 9.75 -7.77
N LYS A 110 -0.52 11.06 -7.65
CA LYS A 110 -0.80 12.04 -8.72
C LYS A 110 0.09 11.79 -9.95
N PRO A 111 -0.40 12.07 -11.17
CA PRO A 111 0.31 11.73 -12.41
C PRO A 111 1.64 12.48 -12.60
N GLU A 112 1.86 13.62 -11.93
CA GLU A 112 3.12 14.35 -11.94
C GLU A 112 4.23 13.70 -11.09
N TRP A 113 3.91 12.59 -10.39
CA TRP A 113 4.86 11.80 -9.61
C TRP A 113 4.90 10.35 -10.10
N ASN A 114 6.10 9.76 -10.08
CA ASN A 114 6.23 8.32 -10.34
C ASN A 114 5.86 7.53 -9.07
N SER A 115 4.83 6.70 -9.15
CA SER A 115 4.31 5.96 -7.98
C SER A 115 5.32 4.96 -7.41
N TYR A 116 6.15 4.32 -8.25
CA TYR A 116 7.19 3.41 -7.77
C TYR A 116 8.33 4.15 -7.06
N PHE A 117 8.70 5.35 -7.54
CA PHE A 117 9.63 6.23 -6.84
C PHE A 117 9.08 6.62 -5.45
N ILE A 118 7.81 7.02 -5.36
CA ILE A 118 7.16 7.34 -4.07
C ILE A 118 7.15 6.13 -3.15
N TYR A 119 6.84 4.93 -3.65
CA TYR A 119 6.89 3.70 -2.88
C TYR A 119 8.30 3.41 -2.32
N GLN A 120 9.35 3.53 -3.14
CA GLN A 120 10.72 3.30 -2.68
C GLN A 120 11.17 4.36 -1.66
N TYR A 121 10.75 5.62 -1.86
CA TYR A 121 10.99 6.68 -0.87
C TYR A 121 10.27 6.37 0.45
N TRP A 122 9.02 5.91 0.41
CA TRP A 122 8.28 5.45 1.59
C TRP A 122 9.03 4.35 2.34
N ARG A 123 9.52 3.33 1.63
CA ARG A 123 10.31 2.24 2.24
C ARG A 123 11.57 2.77 2.92
N GLN A 124 12.28 3.69 2.28
CA GLN A 124 13.45 4.32 2.87
C GLN A 124 13.10 5.06 4.16
N VAL A 125 12.03 5.84 4.16
CA VAL A 125 11.53 6.56 5.34
C VAL A 125 11.08 5.57 6.42
N TYR A 126 10.37 4.51 6.06
CA TYR A 126 9.95 3.46 6.99
C TYR A 126 11.15 2.85 7.73
N ASN A 127 12.23 2.55 7.03
CA ASN A 127 13.43 1.95 7.58
C ASN A 127 14.19 2.86 8.56
N THR A 128 13.93 4.17 8.58
CA THR A 128 14.46 5.08 9.61
C THR A 128 13.78 4.94 10.97
N GLY A 129 12.66 4.21 11.04
CA GLY A 129 11.85 4.06 12.25
C GLY A 129 11.00 5.30 12.58
N VAL A 130 10.93 6.30 11.70
CA VAL A 130 10.20 7.56 11.97
C VAL A 130 8.72 7.35 12.25
N PHE A 131 8.11 6.30 11.70
CA PHE A 131 6.69 6.02 11.88
C PHE A 131 6.31 5.66 13.33
N PHE A 132 7.25 5.20 14.17
CA PHE A 132 6.99 5.04 15.61
C PHE A 132 6.51 6.33 16.29
N ASN A 133 6.91 7.50 15.78
CA ASN A 133 6.51 8.81 16.30
C ASN A 133 5.05 9.17 15.97
N TYR A 134 4.46 8.46 15.00
CA TYR A 134 3.08 8.69 14.53
C TYR A 134 2.11 7.58 14.94
N GLU A 135 2.52 6.70 15.85
CA GLU A 135 1.65 5.63 16.37
C GLU A 135 0.82 6.11 17.56
N SER A 136 -0.46 5.80 17.53
CA SER A 136 -1.31 5.85 18.72
C SER A 136 -1.58 4.45 19.23
N LYS A 137 -1.52 4.26 20.55
CA LYS A 137 -1.85 3.00 21.21
C LYS A 137 -3.25 3.11 21.81
N THR A 138 -4.22 2.47 21.19
CA THR A 138 -5.56 2.30 21.77
C THR A 138 -5.84 0.81 21.90
N SER A 139 -6.22 0.35 23.08
CA SER A 139 -6.66 -1.04 23.35
C SER A 139 -5.70 -2.16 22.86
N GLY A 140 -4.39 -1.95 22.98
CA GLY A 140 -3.38 -2.95 22.63
C GLY A 140 -2.98 -3.01 21.15
N LEU A 141 -3.77 -2.42 20.26
CA LEU A 141 -3.44 -2.32 18.83
C LEU A 141 -2.80 -0.97 18.53
N LYS A 142 -1.71 -0.98 17.77
CA LYS A 142 -1.09 0.24 17.27
C LYS A 142 -1.81 0.72 16.02
N ASN A 143 -2.04 2.04 15.95
CA ASN A 143 -2.65 2.67 14.79
C ASN A 143 -1.76 3.82 14.30
N LEU A 144 -1.46 3.84 13.01
CA LEU A 144 -0.71 4.91 12.36
C LEU A 144 -1.60 6.14 12.17
N GLN A 145 -1.16 7.27 12.66
CA GLN A 145 -1.71 8.58 12.32
C GLN A 145 -1.21 8.98 10.92
N LEU A 146 -1.70 8.28 9.90
CA LEU A 146 -1.18 8.32 8.54
C LEU A 146 -1.14 9.74 7.97
N GLU A 147 -2.22 10.51 8.11
CA GLU A 147 -2.30 11.85 7.56
C GLU A 147 -1.28 12.80 8.24
N ALA A 148 -1.09 12.68 9.56
CA ALA A 148 -0.09 13.45 10.29
C ALA A 148 1.34 13.12 9.81
N ALA A 149 1.63 11.83 9.62
CA ALA A 149 2.91 11.38 9.08
C ALA A 149 3.14 11.93 7.67
N LEU A 150 2.17 11.77 6.78
CA LEU A 150 2.27 12.24 5.40
C LEU A 150 2.50 13.75 5.29
N LYS A 151 1.85 14.56 6.12
CA LYS A 151 2.00 16.02 6.14
C LYS A 151 3.33 16.49 6.77
N SER A 152 3.98 15.64 7.56
CA SER A 152 5.22 15.98 8.24
C SER A 152 6.47 15.50 7.52
N ILE A 153 6.36 14.45 6.68
CA ILE A 153 7.50 13.86 5.98
C ILE A 153 7.75 14.64 4.68
N PRO A 154 8.88 15.34 4.57
CA PRO A 154 9.23 16.06 3.35
C PRO A 154 9.52 15.09 2.21
N ILE A 155 9.30 15.53 0.97
CA ILE A 155 9.69 14.79 -0.23
C ILE A 155 10.65 15.62 -1.08
N PRO A 156 11.71 15.01 -1.65
CA PRO A 156 12.60 15.72 -2.57
C PRO A 156 11.83 16.19 -3.81
N GLU A 157 11.97 17.47 -4.13
CA GLU A 157 11.36 18.06 -5.33
C GLU A 157 12.25 17.76 -6.55
N ILE A 158 12.06 16.58 -7.11
CA ILE A 158 12.78 16.04 -8.28
C ILE A 158 11.82 15.98 -9.45
N ASP A 159 12.26 16.36 -10.64
CA ASP A 159 11.46 16.29 -11.85
C ASP A 159 11.06 14.86 -12.24
N LEU A 160 9.93 14.69 -12.90
CA LEU A 160 9.42 13.36 -13.27
C LEU A 160 10.40 12.53 -14.11
N PRO A 161 11.13 13.07 -15.10
CA PRO A 161 12.15 12.31 -15.82
C PRO A 161 13.26 11.74 -14.92
N THR A 162 13.67 12.47 -13.90
CA THR A 162 14.66 12.01 -12.93
C THR A 162 14.08 10.95 -11.99
N GLN A 163 12.82 11.11 -11.51
CA GLN A 163 12.12 10.08 -10.75
C GLN A 163 12.02 8.77 -11.53
N LEU A 164 11.66 8.81 -12.81
CA LEU A 164 11.58 7.64 -13.69
C LEU A 164 12.93 6.93 -13.82
N ARG A 165 14.05 7.68 -13.96
CA ARG A 165 15.39 7.09 -14.02
C ARG A 165 15.77 6.40 -12.71
N ILE A 166 15.51 7.02 -11.56
CA ILE A 166 15.77 6.44 -10.24
C ILE A 166 14.94 5.18 -10.07
N ALA A 167 13.64 5.24 -10.36
CA ALA A 167 12.73 4.11 -10.29
C ALA A 167 13.20 2.93 -11.14
N ALA A 168 13.63 3.18 -12.37
CA ALA A 168 14.15 2.14 -13.28
C ALA A 168 15.45 1.48 -12.77
N ILE A 169 16.36 2.26 -12.16
CA ILE A 169 17.59 1.73 -11.57
C ILE A 169 17.26 0.82 -10.38
N ILE A 170 16.41 1.28 -9.46
CA ILE A 170 16.01 0.51 -8.29
C ILE A 170 15.29 -0.79 -8.70
N ALA A 171 14.38 -0.72 -9.68
CA ALA A 171 13.67 -1.89 -10.18
C ALA A 171 14.64 -2.95 -10.76
N ARG A 172 15.67 -2.53 -11.48
CA ARG A 172 16.70 -3.46 -11.99
C ARG A 172 17.52 -4.10 -10.88
N ILE A 173 17.88 -3.32 -9.86
CA ILE A 173 18.63 -3.83 -8.69
C ILE A 173 17.79 -4.87 -7.96
N ASN A 174 16.52 -4.58 -7.65
CA ASN A 174 15.63 -5.51 -6.97
C ASN A 174 15.48 -6.80 -7.79
N HIS A 175 15.22 -6.71 -9.09
CA HIS A 175 15.11 -7.90 -9.96
C HIS A 175 16.40 -8.73 -10.00
N TYR A 176 17.57 -8.11 -9.94
CA TYR A 176 18.87 -8.85 -9.94
C TYR A 176 19.09 -9.63 -8.65
N PHE A 177 18.60 -9.15 -7.49
CA PHE A 177 18.76 -9.85 -6.21
C PHE A 177 17.64 -10.85 -5.92
N GLU A 178 16.54 -10.84 -6.67
CA GLU A 178 15.40 -11.74 -6.54
C GLU A 178 15.46 -12.94 -7.54
N SER A 179 16.40 -12.92 -8.49
CA SER A 179 16.67 -13.99 -9.49
C SER A 179 17.81 -14.91 -9.04
#